data_a15e9b83a7dd7922119d96112bf69b78
#
_entry.id   a15e9b83a7dd7922119d96112bf69b78
#
_cell.length_a   1.000
_cell.length_b   1.000
_cell.length_c   1.000
_cell.angle_alpha   90.00
_cell.angle_beta   90.00
_cell.angle_gamma   90.00
#
_symmetry.space_group_name_H-M   'P 1'
#
loop_
_entity.id
_entity.type
_entity.pdbx_description
1 polymer ?
#
loop_
_entity_poly.entity_id
_entity_poly.type
_entity_poly.pdbx_seq_one_letter_code
_entity_poly.pdbx_strand_id
1 'polypeptide(L)'
;MKTFHCSCGNKLFFENSFCVSCNREVGWCPVCEGMHAMELDGKGGYTCTNKECGAHVVKCYNYSTYNVCNRMVETPAGQPHKFDQLCEYCQLTETIPDLSVEGNAQKWYDLEVAKRRLLYLLDELGLPYGSKAENFELPLSFDFKEDVEASPILGWIGLEKGEKVFTGHADGKITINLSEADPVEREKLRVSFGETHRTLIGHFRHEVGHYYWQLLVQNKDEEAYKAVFGDHENPTYSEAMDLYYKNGPKPNWQNSYISAYATMHSWEDFAETWGTYMDMMAVLDTADNHDLLELPSDDLVDTQLEEMLTRYADLSLKVNEVNRSLGLPDLLPETFSEPVIEKLRYIHRLIQKNRKKE
;
A
#
# COMPACT_ATOMS: atom_id res chain seq x y z
N MET A 1 -8.36 6.35 -6.99
CA MET A 1 -8.33 5.10 -7.81
C MET A 1 -9.24 5.29 -9.02
N LYS A 2 -8.65 5.28 -10.21
CA LYS A 2 -9.35 5.49 -11.47
C LYS A 2 -10.33 4.35 -11.78
N THR A 3 -11.39 4.66 -12.52
CA THR A 3 -12.24 3.67 -13.18
C THR A 3 -11.89 3.60 -14.66
N PHE A 4 -12.06 2.43 -15.23
CA PHE A 4 -11.70 2.15 -16.63
C PHE A 4 -12.94 1.67 -17.39
N HIS A 5 -12.83 1.52 -18.70
CA HIS A 5 -13.92 1.04 -19.53
C HIS A 5 -13.47 -0.12 -20.42
N CYS A 6 -14.27 -1.17 -20.40
CA CYS A 6 -14.13 -2.26 -21.36
C CYS A 6 -14.45 -1.77 -22.78
N SER A 7 -13.90 -2.40 -23.79
CA SER A 7 -14.25 -2.14 -25.20
C SER A 7 -15.74 -2.35 -25.52
N CYS A 8 -16.52 -3.02 -24.65
CA CYS A 8 -18.00 -3.11 -24.76
C CYS A 8 -18.74 -1.96 -24.06
N GLY A 9 -18.03 -0.99 -23.45
CA GLY A 9 -18.60 0.14 -22.73
C GLY A 9 -18.87 -0.09 -21.25
N ASN A 10 -18.72 -1.33 -20.72
CA ASN A 10 -18.92 -1.61 -19.32
C ASN A 10 -17.81 -1.02 -18.47
N LYS A 11 -18.16 -0.49 -17.28
CA LYS A 11 -17.19 0.03 -16.31
C LYS A 11 -16.31 -1.10 -15.75
N LEU A 12 -15.03 -0.86 -15.62
CA LEU A 12 -14.05 -1.76 -15.03
C LEU A 12 -13.42 -1.12 -13.82
N PHE A 13 -13.13 -1.93 -12.82
CA PHE A 13 -12.45 -1.56 -11.60
C PHE A 13 -11.04 -2.15 -11.56
N PHE A 14 -10.20 -1.60 -10.72
CA PHE A 14 -8.78 -1.93 -10.64
C PHE A 14 -8.49 -3.42 -10.38
N GLU A 15 -9.36 -4.12 -9.65
CA GLU A 15 -9.19 -5.55 -9.34
C GLU A 15 -9.81 -6.49 -10.38
N ASN A 16 -10.49 -5.98 -11.40
CA ASN A 16 -11.13 -6.86 -12.37
C ASN A 16 -10.12 -7.73 -13.11
N SER A 17 -10.47 -8.98 -13.32
CA SER A 17 -9.77 -9.94 -14.19
C SER A 17 -10.60 -10.35 -15.41
N PHE A 18 -11.91 -10.03 -15.40
CA PHE A 18 -12.81 -10.20 -16.54
C PHE A 18 -13.92 -9.14 -16.55
N CYS A 19 -14.49 -8.89 -17.70
CA CYS A 19 -15.63 -8.00 -17.85
C CYS A 19 -16.92 -8.80 -17.65
N VAL A 20 -17.71 -8.46 -16.64
CA VAL A 20 -18.97 -9.16 -16.31
C VAL A 20 -20.06 -9.02 -17.40
N SER A 21 -19.96 -8.04 -18.30
CA SER A 21 -20.92 -7.79 -19.36
C SER A 21 -20.64 -8.60 -20.65
N CYS A 22 -19.37 -8.72 -21.05
CA CYS A 22 -19.01 -9.39 -22.30
C CYS A 22 -18.10 -10.61 -22.11
N ASN A 23 -17.77 -10.97 -20.87
CA ASN A 23 -16.92 -12.10 -20.47
C ASN A 23 -15.51 -12.10 -21.08
N ARG A 24 -15.03 -10.94 -21.61
CA ARG A 24 -13.64 -10.82 -22.04
C ARG A 24 -12.71 -10.80 -20.85
N GLU A 25 -11.55 -11.40 -21.03
CA GLU A 25 -10.41 -11.25 -20.12
C GLU A 25 -10.07 -9.77 -19.96
N VAL A 26 -9.69 -9.35 -18.76
CA VAL A 26 -9.29 -7.99 -18.44
C VAL A 26 -7.95 -8.03 -17.75
N GLY A 27 -7.09 -7.07 -18.00
CA GLY A 27 -5.82 -6.93 -17.32
C GLY A 27 -5.26 -5.53 -17.38
N TRP A 28 -4.38 -5.22 -16.45
CA TRP A 28 -3.60 -3.99 -16.48
C TRP A 28 -2.54 -4.09 -17.59
N CYS A 29 -2.65 -3.25 -18.60
CA CYS A 29 -1.66 -3.16 -19.67
C CYS A 29 -0.47 -2.29 -19.20
N PRO A 30 0.78 -2.79 -19.20
CA PRO A 30 1.94 -2.01 -18.77
C PRO A 30 2.33 -0.90 -19.77
N VAL A 31 1.86 -0.97 -21.01
CA VAL A 31 2.24 -0.02 -22.07
C VAL A 31 1.37 1.24 -22.07
N CYS A 32 0.06 1.09 -21.83
CA CYS A 32 -0.85 2.23 -21.76
C CYS A 32 -1.38 2.48 -20.33
N GLU A 33 -0.80 1.83 -19.34
CA GLU A 33 -1.02 2.05 -17.90
C GLU A 33 -2.50 2.10 -17.51
N GLY A 34 -3.27 1.08 -17.97
CA GLY A 34 -4.70 1.04 -17.73
C GLY A 34 -5.30 -0.37 -17.76
N MET A 35 -6.48 -0.49 -17.13
CA MET A 35 -7.29 -1.71 -17.17
C MET A 35 -8.06 -1.81 -18.46
N HIS A 36 -7.75 -2.80 -19.29
CA HIS A 36 -8.40 -2.99 -20.58
C HIS A 36 -8.84 -4.43 -20.78
N ALA A 37 -9.86 -4.62 -21.62
CA ALA A 37 -10.14 -5.94 -22.16
C ALA A 37 -8.96 -6.42 -23.00
N MET A 38 -8.73 -7.72 -22.97
CA MET A 38 -7.65 -8.39 -23.69
C MET A 38 -8.25 -9.32 -24.76
N GLU A 39 -7.70 -9.29 -25.96
CA GLU A 39 -8.11 -10.14 -27.06
C GLU A 39 -7.03 -11.18 -27.35
N LEU A 40 -7.41 -12.45 -27.48
CA LEU A 40 -6.46 -13.53 -27.78
C LEU A 40 -5.79 -13.28 -29.14
N ASP A 41 -4.48 -13.38 -29.19
CA ASP A 41 -3.68 -13.17 -30.43
C ASP A 41 -3.50 -14.44 -31.29
N GLY A 42 -4.11 -15.54 -30.86
CA GLY A 42 -4.01 -16.86 -31.57
C GLY A 42 -2.67 -17.60 -31.30
N LYS A 43 -1.75 -17.04 -30.53
CA LYS A 43 -0.45 -17.64 -30.14
C LYS A 43 -0.35 -17.92 -28.65
N GLY A 44 -1.45 -17.80 -27.94
CA GLY A 44 -1.56 -17.98 -26.48
C GLY A 44 -1.32 -16.71 -25.67
N GLY A 45 -0.97 -15.60 -26.31
CA GLY A 45 -0.91 -14.28 -25.73
C GLY A 45 -2.15 -13.46 -26.00
N TYR A 46 -2.07 -12.16 -25.73
CA TYR A 46 -3.17 -11.22 -25.86
C TYR A 46 -2.72 -9.93 -26.55
N THR A 47 -3.69 -9.23 -27.12
CA THR A 47 -3.55 -7.86 -27.61
C THR A 47 -4.41 -6.95 -26.75
N CYS A 48 -3.85 -5.85 -26.28
CA CYS A 48 -4.61 -4.82 -25.58
C CYS A 48 -5.64 -4.17 -26.51
N THR A 49 -6.91 -4.11 -26.07
CA THR A 49 -8.00 -3.56 -26.89
C THR A 49 -8.11 -2.03 -26.85
N ASN A 50 -7.22 -1.34 -26.14
CA ASN A 50 -7.10 0.11 -26.24
C ASN A 50 -6.61 0.46 -27.67
N LYS A 51 -7.40 1.26 -28.38
CA LYS A 51 -7.16 1.57 -29.81
C LYS A 51 -5.85 2.31 -30.07
N GLU A 52 -5.39 3.06 -29.09
CA GLU A 52 -4.13 3.84 -29.17
C GLU A 52 -2.90 3.03 -28.73
N CYS A 53 -3.12 1.85 -28.13
CA CYS A 53 -2.06 1.01 -27.58
C CYS A 53 -1.80 -0.22 -28.49
N GLY A 54 -2.73 -1.15 -28.55
CA GLY A 54 -2.59 -2.39 -29.32
C GLY A 54 -1.40 -3.28 -28.93
N ALA A 55 -0.84 -3.11 -27.73
CA ALA A 55 0.34 -3.83 -27.28
C ALA A 55 0.09 -5.35 -27.21
N HIS A 56 1.11 -6.13 -27.58
CA HIS A 56 1.12 -7.57 -27.37
C HIS A 56 1.60 -7.89 -25.96
N VAL A 57 0.80 -8.67 -25.24
CA VAL A 57 1.03 -8.95 -23.81
C VAL A 57 0.71 -10.40 -23.47
N VAL A 58 1.28 -10.88 -22.36
CA VAL A 58 0.90 -12.14 -21.73
C VAL A 58 0.45 -11.87 -20.31
N LYS A 59 -0.31 -12.77 -19.69
CA LYS A 59 -0.61 -12.67 -18.26
C LYS A 59 0.66 -12.78 -17.45
N CYS A 60 0.79 -11.98 -16.40
CA CYS A 60 1.76 -12.23 -15.34
C CYS A 60 1.63 -13.68 -14.84
N TYR A 61 2.74 -14.34 -14.52
CA TYR A 61 2.73 -15.73 -14.03
C TYR A 61 1.81 -15.91 -12.82
N ASN A 62 1.81 -14.97 -11.87
CA ASN A 62 0.92 -14.99 -10.71
C ASN A 62 -0.55 -14.75 -11.08
N TYR A 63 -0.83 -14.13 -12.23
CA TYR A 63 -2.18 -14.02 -12.78
C TYR A 63 -2.64 -15.33 -13.43
N SER A 64 -1.82 -15.91 -14.31
CA SER A 64 -2.18 -17.10 -15.06
C SER A 64 -2.26 -18.37 -14.20
N THR A 65 -1.39 -18.48 -13.19
CA THR A 65 -1.20 -19.71 -12.41
C THR A 65 -1.99 -19.71 -11.10
N TYR A 66 -1.97 -18.58 -10.39
CA TYR A 66 -2.52 -18.50 -9.02
C TYR A 66 -3.73 -17.57 -8.90
N ASN A 67 -4.02 -16.79 -9.94
CA ASN A 67 -5.09 -15.78 -9.96
C ASN A 67 -5.01 -14.75 -8.81
N VAL A 68 -3.79 -14.43 -8.35
CA VAL A 68 -3.55 -13.43 -7.30
C VAL A 68 -3.08 -12.08 -7.85
N CYS A 69 -2.97 -11.98 -9.17
CA CYS A 69 -2.61 -10.77 -9.92
C CYS A 69 -3.62 -10.53 -11.04
N ASN A 70 -3.60 -9.36 -11.67
CA ASN A 70 -4.38 -9.04 -12.86
C ASN A 70 -3.59 -8.16 -13.85
N ARG A 71 -2.26 -8.13 -13.69
CA ARG A 71 -1.38 -7.36 -14.57
C ARG A 71 -0.88 -8.22 -15.73
N MET A 72 -0.64 -7.55 -16.84
CA MET A 72 -0.05 -8.15 -18.02
C MET A 72 1.45 -7.85 -18.06
N VAL A 73 2.18 -8.60 -18.89
CA VAL A 73 3.61 -8.40 -19.17
C VAL A 73 3.74 -8.17 -20.68
N GLU A 74 4.44 -7.14 -21.08
CA GLU A 74 4.67 -6.83 -22.49
C GLU A 74 5.50 -7.93 -23.17
N THR A 75 5.12 -8.28 -24.38
CA THR A 75 5.95 -9.09 -25.27
C THR A 75 6.45 -8.20 -26.41
N PRO A 76 7.75 -7.90 -26.48
CA PRO A 76 8.30 -7.07 -27.55
C PRO A 76 7.98 -7.63 -28.94
N ALA A 77 7.74 -6.75 -29.90
CA ALA A 77 7.37 -7.12 -31.26
C ALA A 77 8.39 -8.09 -31.89
N GLY A 78 7.87 -9.18 -32.46
CA GLY A 78 8.71 -10.21 -33.11
C GLY A 78 9.37 -11.21 -32.16
N GLN A 79 9.16 -11.11 -30.87
CA GLN A 79 9.65 -12.09 -29.90
C GLN A 79 8.58 -13.16 -29.56
N PRO A 80 8.99 -14.38 -29.22
CA PRO A 80 8.07 -15.40 -28.73
C PRO A 80 7.53 -15.03 -27.34
N HIS A 81 6.28 -15.39 -27.06
CA HIS A 81 5.71 -15.23 -25.74
C HIS A 81 6.47 -16.05 -24.69
N LYS A 82 6.70 -15.44 -23.52
CA LYS A 82 7.25 -16.10 -22.33
C LYS A 82 6.17 -16.07 -21.25
N PHE A 83 5.67 -17.23 -20.86
CA PHE A 83 4.52 -17.37 -19.96
C PHE A 83 4.89 -17.49 -18.47
N ASP A 84 6.17 -17.54 -18.16
CA ASP A 84 6.74 -17.65 -16.81
C ASP A 84 7.24 -16.33 -16.23
N GLN A 85 6.86 -15.20 -16.85
CA GLN A 85 7.30 -13.87 -16.44
C GLN A 85 6.37 -13.28 -15.37
N LEU A 86 6.97 -12.63 -14.38
CA LEU A 86 6.28 -11.80 -13.41
C LEU A 86 6.17 -10.36 -13.93
N CYS A 87 5.04 -9.70 -13.65
CA CYS A 87 4.94 -8.26 -13.87
C CYS A 87 5.83 -7.49 -12.87
N GLU A 88 6.05 -6.20 -13.12
CA GLU A 88 6.87 -5.32 -12.30
C GLU A 88 6.49 -5.32 -10.81
N TYR A 89 5.20 -5.40 -10.49
CA TYR A 89 4.75 -5.47 -9.09
C TYR A 89 4.98 -6.84 -8.44
N CYS A 90 4.81 -7.92 -9.19
CA CYS A 90 5.03 -9.26 -8.66
C CYS A 90 6.53 -9.59 -8.50
N GLN A 91 7.42 -8.94 -9.25
CA GLN A 91 8.87 -9.07 -9.08
C GLN A 91 9.36 -8.55 -7.72
N LEU A 92 8.59 -7.68 -7.07
CA LEU A 92 8.92 -7.17 -5.73
C LEU A 92 8.58 -8.15 -4.61
N THR A 93 7.83 -9.23 -4.86
CA THR A 93 7.55 -10.27 -3.85
C THR A 93 8.66 -11.33 -3.89
N GLU A 94 9.44 -11.43 -2.81
CA GLU A 94 10.53 -12.42 -2.67
C GLU A 94 10.03 -13.73 -2.04
N THR A 95 9.10 -13.65 -1.09
CA THR A 95 8.55 -14.82 -0.39
C THR A 95 7.02 -14.83 -0.48
N ILE A 96 6.46 -15.96 -0.90
CA ILE A 96 5.02 -16.23 -0.88
C ILE A 96 4.70 -17.27 0.22
N PRO A 97 3.45 -17.31 0.74
CA PRO A 97 3.09 -18.28 1.76
C PRO A 97 3.07 -19.72 1.21
N ASP A 98 3.08 -20.70 2.10
CA ASP A 98 2.89 -22.11 1.74
C ASP A 98 1.47 -22.34 1.22
N LEU A 99 1.33 -22.58 -0.09
CA LEU A 99 0.06 -22.77 -0.76
C LEU A 99 -0.54 -24.18 -0.54
N SER A 100 0.17 -25.09 0.09
CA SER A 100 -0.37 -26.39 0.51
C SER A 100 -1.28 -26.28 1.74
N VAL A 101 -1.18 -25.17 2.48
CA VAL A 101 -2.03 -24.87 3.64
C VAL A 101 -3.34 -24.25 3.18
N GLU A 102 -4.46 -24.82 3.65
CA GLU A 102 -5.80 -24.33 3.31
C GLU A 102 -5.99 -22.88 3.75
N GLY A 103 -6.54 -22.04 2.86
CA GLY A 103 -6.78 -20.61 3.10
C GLY A 103 -5.61 -19.69 2.77
N ASN A 104 -4.38 -20.19 2.67
CA ASN A 104 -3.22 -19.35 2.38
C ASN A 104 -3.27 -18.68 0.99
N ALA A 105 -3.84 -19.36 0.00
CA ALA A 105 -4.02 -18.78 -1.34
C ALA A 105 -4.92 -17.53 -1.30
N GLN A 106 -6.01 -17.54 -0.51
CA GLN A 106 -6.90 -16.38 -0.36
C GLN A 106 -6.21 -15.25 0.42
N LYS A 107 -5.52 -15.57 1.50
CA LYS A 107 -4.75 -14.59 2.27
C LYS A 107 -3.67 -13.93 1.40
N TRP A 108 -2.97 -14.71 0.58
CA TRP A 108 -2.01 -14.16 -0.37
C TRP A 108 -2.66 -13.26 -1.42
N TYR A 109 -3.83 -13.65 -1.95
CA TYR A 109 -4.60 -12.78 -2.85
C TYR A 109 -4.90 -11.43 -2.21
N ASP A 110 -5.38 -11.41 -0.95
CA ASP A 110 -5.73 -10.18 -0.23
C ASP A 110 -4.49 -9.29 0.01
N LEU A 111 -3.35 -9.89 0.33
CA LEU A 111 -2.06 -9.18 0.46
C LEU A 111 -1.60 -8.58 -0.87
N GLU A 112 -1.70 -9.35 -1.97
CA GLU A 112 -1.35 -8.87 -3.30
C GLU A 112 -2.29 -7.74 -3.78
N VAL A 113 -3.57 -7.77 -3.42
CA VAL A 113 -4.50 -6.65 -3.69
C VAL A 113 -4.05 -5.39 -2.95
N ALA A 114 -3.74 -5.49 -1.65
CA ALA A 114 -3.26 -4.35 -0.87
C ALA A 114 -1.93 -3.80 -1.41
N LYS A 115 -0.97 -4.66 -1.72
CA LYS A 115 0.31 -4.29 -2.33
C LYS A 115 0.14 -3.58 -3.68
N ARG A 116 -0.71 -4.11 -4.58
CA ARG A 116 -0.96 -3.47 -5.87
C ARG A 116 -1.59 -2.08 -5.73
N ARG A 117 -2.50 -1.89 -4.78
CA ARG A 117 -3.08 -0.56 -4.48
C ARG A 117 -2.06 0.40 -3.92
N LEU A 118 -1.15 -0.08 -3.06
CA LEU A 118 -0.02 0.72 -2.58
C LEU A 118 0.86 1.16 -3.75
N LEU A 119 1.37 0.20 -4.54
CA LEU A 119 2.31 0.48 -5.64
C LEU A 119 1.69 1.41 -6.70
N TYR A 120 0.41 1.20 -7.03
CA TYR A 120 -0.33 2.11 -7.89
C TYR A 120 -0.30 3.56 -7.35
N LEU A 121 -0.53 3.74 -6.05
CA LEU A 121 -0.49 5.09 -5.47
C LEU A 121 0.93 5.67 -5.46
N LEU A 122 1.98 4.84 -5.24
CA LEU A 122 3.36 5.28 -5.34
C LEU A 122 3.69 5.77 -6.77
N ASP A 123 3.20 5.06 -7.80
CA ASP A 123 3.35 5.46 -9.21
C ASP A 123 2.61 6.77 -9.49
N GLU A 124 1.34 6.91 -9.09
CA GLU A 124 0.56 8.15 -9.26
C GLU A 124 1.20 9.37 -8.55
N LEU A 125 1.92 9.15 -7.44
CA LEU A 125 2.65 10.21 -6.74
C LEU A 125 4.08 10.42 -7.31
N GLY A 126 4.51 9.64 -8.28
CA GLY A 126 5.86 9.67 -8.83
C GLY A 126 6.96 9.28 -7.84
N LEU A 127 6.61 8.55 -6.78
CA LEU A 127 7.55 8.19 -5.72
C LEU A 127 8.59 7.20 -6.23
N PRO A 128 9.89 7.42 -5.95
CA PRO A 128 10.95 6.53 -6.41
C PRO A 128 10.96 5.21 -5.62
N TYR A 129 10.92 4.10 -6.29
CA TYR A 129 11.24 2.77 -5.79
C TYR A 129 11.77 1.90 -6.94
N GLY A 130 12.38 0.77 -6.63
CA GLY A 130 12.88 -0.17 -7.62
C GLY A 130 13.30 -1.49 -7.00
N SER A 131 13.56 -2.49 -7.85
CA SER A 131 13.96 -3.83 -7.46
C SER A 131 15.50 -3.97 -7.36
N LYS A 132 15.94 -5.08 -6.77
CA LYS A 132 17.38 -5.49 -6.79
C LYS A 132 17.92 -5.66 -8.21
N ALA A 133 17.07 -6.14 -9.14
CA ALA A 133 17.46 -6.35 -10.53
C ALA A 133 17.75 -5.04 -11.27
N GLU A 134 17.15 -3.93 -10.82
CA GLU A 134 17.38 -2.59 -11.36
C GLU A 134 18.56 -1.86 -10.71
N ASN A 135 19.25 -2.49 -9.74
CA ASN A 135 20.29 -1.88 -8.92
C ASN A 135 19.84 -0.57 -8.25
N PHE A 136 18.58 -0.54 -7.77
CA PHE A 136 18.06 0.64 -7.08
C PHE A 136 18.82 0.87 -5.77
N GLU A 137 18.98 2.14 -5.33
CA GLU A 137 19.76 2.52 -4.15
C GLU A 137 19.32 1.77 -2.89
N LEU A 138 18.02 1.68 -2.64
CA LEU A 138 17.40 0.90 -1.58
C LEU A 138 16.30 0.02 -2.22
N PRO A 139 16.60 -1.21 -2.63
CA PRO A 139 15.63 -2.05 -3.32
C PRO A 139 14.42 -2.37 -2.45
N LEU A 140 13.22 -2.09 -2.95
CA LEU A 140 11.96 -2.46 -2.29
C LEU A 140 11.64 -3.92 -2.54
N SER A 141 11.31 -4.67 -1.49
CA SER A 141 10.82 -6.05 -1.62
C SER A 141 9.80 -6.39 -0.52
N PHE A 142 8.99 -7.44 -0.79
CA PHE A 142 7.95 -7.91 0.11
C PHE A 142 8.11 -9.40 0.41
N ASP A 143 8.03 -9.76 1.70
CA ASP A 143 7.95 -11.13 2.18
C ASP A 143 6.59 -11.36 2.85
N PHE A 144 5.84 -12.36 2.39
CA PHE A 144 4.58 -12.79 3.00
C PHE A 144 4.81 -14.09 3.74
N LYS A 145 4.89 -14.02 5.07
CA LYS A 145 5.30 -15.12 5.94
C LYS A 145 4.23 -15.42 6.98
N GLU A 146 4.20 -16.65 7.43
CA GLU A 146 3.36 -17.09 8.54
C GLU A 146 4.20 -17.50 9.74
N ASP A 147 3.59 -17.46 10.93
CA ASP A 147 4.20 -18.00 12.14
C ASP A 147 4.47 -19.48 11.96
N VAL A 148 5.67 -19.92 12.30
CA VAL A 148 6.01 -21.34 12.32
C VAL A 148 5.67 -21.89 13.70
N GLU A 149 4.62 -22.71 13.79
CA GLU A 149 4.31 -23.43 15.01
C GLU A 149 5.35 -24.53 15.25
N ALA A 150 5.83 -24.66 16.49
CA ALA A 150 6.67 -25.78 16.87
C ALA A 150 5.90 -27.09 16.63
N SER A 151 6.55 -28.08 16.03
CA SER A 151 5.96 -29.42 15.91
C SER A 151 5.47 -29.91 17.28
N PRO A 152 4.22 -30.39 17.41
CA PRO A 152 3.70 -30.86 18.69
C PRO A 152 4.61 -31.89 19.41
N ILE A 153 5.33 -32.71 18.64
CA ILE A 153 6.24 -33.70 19.18
C ILE A 153 7.60 -33.11 19.48
N LEU A 154 8.22 -32.40 18.53
CA LEU A 154 9.56 -31.82 18.67
C LEU A 154 9.57 -30.62 19.62
N GLY A 155 8.50 -29.82 19.64
CA GLY A 155 8.31 -28.73 20.58
C GLY A 155 8.14 -29.20 22.02
N TRP A 156 7.42 -30.33 22.24
CA TRP A 156 7.23 -30.91 23.57
C TRP A 156 8.54 -31.43 24.17
N ILE A 157 9.46 -31.93 23.37
CA ILE A 157 10.79 -32.41 23.83
C ILE A 157 11.87 -31.27 23.74
N GLY A 158 11.46 -30.03 23.44
CA GLY A 158 12.35 -28.87 23.41
C GLY A 158 13.37 -28.83 22.27
N LEU A 159 13.20 -29.66 21.23
CA LEU A 159 14.08 -29.71 20.05
C LEU A 159 13.69 -28.70 18.97
N GLU A 160 12.47 -28.18 19.00
CA GLU A 160 11.96 -27.19 18.06
C GLU A 160 11.25 -26.07 18.82
N LYS A 161 11.51 -24.82 18.42
CA LYS A 161 10.78 -23.66 18.94
C LYS A 161 10.01 -23.06 17.79
N GLY A 162 8.75 -22.71 18.04
CA GLY A 162 7.98 -21.90 17.07
C GLY A 162 8.67 -20.55 16.84
N GLU A 163 8.61 -20.09 15.63
CA GLU A 163 9.12 -18.76 15.24
C GLU A 163 7.94 -17.86 14.94
N LYS A 164 7.88 -16.71 15.62
CA LYS A 164 6.87 -15.68 15.34
C LYS A 164 7.42 -14.73 14.28
N VAL A 165 6.61 -14.47 13.27
CA VAL A 165 6.86 -13.47 12.24
C VAL A 165 6.24 -12.15 12.68
N PHE A 166 7.04 -11.12 12.75
CA PHE A 166 6.54 -9.76 13.00
C PHE A 166 6.45 -9.01 11.67
N THR A 167 5.33 -8.32 11.47
CA THR A 167 5.21 -7.33 10.40
C THR A 167 6.19 -6.20 10.68
N GLY A 168 6.93 -5.76 9.66
CA GLY A 168 7.91 -4.70 9.83
C GLY A 168 8.79 -4.49 8.59
N HIS A 169 9.58 -3.42 8.63
CA HIS A 169 10.51 -3.00 7.59
C HIS A 169 11.98 -3.15 8.06
N ALA A 170 12.84 -3.67 7.19
CA ALA A 170 14.28 -3.69 7.37
C ALA A 170 15.01 -3.61 6.02
N ASP A 171 15.83 -2.58 5.83
CA ASP A 171 16.71 -2.41 4.65
C ASP A 171 15.99 -2.59 3.30
N GLY A 172 14.85 -1.94 3.14
CA GLY A 172 14.04 -2.00 1.92
C GLY A 172 13.12 -3.23 1.82
N LYS A 173 13.23 -4.17 2.75
CA LYS A 173 12.36 -5.36 2.80
C LYS A 173 11.22 -5.14 3.78
N ILE A 174 10.00 -5.30 3.30
CA ILE A 174 8.78 -5.27 4.09
C ILE A 174 8.27 -6.70 4.29
N THR A 175 8.25 -7.14 5.53
CA THR A 175 7.67 -8.44 5.91
C THR A 175 6.26 -8.22 6.43
N ILE A 176 5.28 -8.94 5.90
CA ILE A 176 3.90 -8.93 6.39
C ILE A 176 3.57 -10.34 6.91
N ASN A 177 3.10 -10.41 8.16
CA ASN A 177 2.59 -11.65 8.71
C ASN A 177 1.27 -12.02 8.01
N LEU A 178 1.16 -13.26 7.55
CA LEU A 178 -0.01 -13.77 6.83
C LEU A 178 -1.31 -13.68 7.66
N SER A 179 -1.22 -13.69 8.99
CA SER A 179 -2.36 -13.47 9.90
C SER A 179 -3.00 -12.10 9.74
N GLU A 180 -2.27 -11.10 9.24
CA GLU A 180 -2.81 -9.77 8.95
C GLU A 180 -3.88 -9.79 7.83
N ALA A 181 -3.84 -10.79 6.97
CA ALA A 181 -4.89 -11.00 5.96
C ALA A 181 -6.19 -11.58 6.56
N ASP A 182 -6.16 -12.12 7.79
CA ASP A 182 -7.34 -12.63 8.47
C ASP A 182 -8.16 -11.47 9.08
N PRO A 183 -9.43 -11.25 8.66
CA PRO A 183 -10.25 -10.16 9.19
C PRO A 183 -10.55 -10.30 10.69
N VAL A 184 -10.65 -11.55 11.20
CA VAL A 184 -10.95 -11.79 12.60
C VAL A 184 -9.75 -11.47 13.48
N GLU A 185 -8.56 -11.88 13.06
CA GLU A 185 -7.32 -11.55 13.79
C GLU A 185 -7.04 -10.05 13.77
N ARG A 186 -7.22 -9.38 12.61
CA ARG A 186 -7.11 -7.91 12.54
C ARG A 186 -8.09 -7.21 13.49
N GLU A 187 -9.34 -7.65 13.55
CA GLU A 187 -10.33 -7.03 14.44
C GLU A 187 -9.98 -7.23 15.92
N LYS A 188 -9.48 -8.40 16.30
CA LYS A 188 -8.97 -8.65 17.67
C LYS A 188 -7.82 -7.69 18.02
N LEU A 189 -6.86 -7.52 17.11
CA LEU A 189 -5.74 -6.61 17.29
C LEU A 189 -6.22 -5.16 17.37
N ARG A 190 -7.12 -4.73 16.48
CA ARG A 190 -7.72 -3.40 16.50
C ARG A 190 -8.33 -3.06 17.87
N VAL A 191 -9.14 -3.97 18.40
CA VAL A 191 -9.79 -3.80 19.71
C VAL A 191 -8.76 -3.80 20.85
N SER A 192 -7.75 -4.68 20.79
CA SER A 192 -6.73 -4.78 21.85
C SER A 192 -5.84 -3.54 21.92
N PHE A 193 -5.58 -2.88 20.79
CA PHE A 193 -4.79 -1.65 20.71
C PHE A 193 -5.62 -0.37 20.83
N GLY A 194 -6.97 -0.49 20.84
CA GLY A 194 -7.86 0.66 20.90
C GLY A 194 -7.83 1.54 19.65
N GLU A 195 -7.50 0.95 18.51
CA GLU A 195 -7.44 1.66 17.22
C GLU A 195 -8.86 1.86 16.66
N THR A 196 -9.09 3.00 16.00
CA THR A 196 -10.36 3.27 15.31
C THR A 196 -10.49 2.37 14.07
N HIS A 197 -9.43 2.24 13.31
CA HIS A 197 -9.34 1.43 12.11
C HIS A 197 -8.02 0.65 12.09
N ARG A 198 -8.07 -0.59 11.58
CA ARG A 198 -6.90 -1.40 11.29
C ARG A 198 -7.14 -2.13 9.98
N THR A 199 -6.55 -1.62 8.91
CA THR A 199 -6.73 -2.16 7.56
C THR A 199 -5.45 -2.78 7.04
N LEU A 200 -5.58 -3.78 6.17
CA LEU A 200 -4.42 -4.40 5.55
C LEU A 200 -3.58 -3.40 4.75
N ILE A 201 -4.23 -2.55 3.96
CA ILE A 201 -3.52 -1.52 3.20
C ILE A 201 -2.88 -0.45 4.10
N GLY A 202 -3.47 -0.16 5.27
CA GLY A 202 -2.90 0.74 6.27
C GLY A 202 -1.54 0.25 6.77
N HIS A 203 -1.40 -1.06 7.03
CA HIS A 203 -0.11 -1.64 7.41
C HIS A 203 0.93 -1.50 6.30
N PHE A 204 0.57 -1.80 5.04
CA PHE A 204 1.49 -1.57 3.92
C PHE A 204 1.93 -0.11 3.81
N ARG A 205 1.02 0.84 4.05
CA ARG A 205 1.33 2.27 4.02
C ARG A 205 2.24 2.70 5.17
N HIS A 206 2.04 2.12 6.35
CA HIS A 206 2.90 2.34 7.51
C HIS A 206 4.32 1.83 7.23
N GLU A 207 4.46 0.56 6.83
CA GLU A 207 5.77 -0.04 6.59
C GLU A 207 6.53 0.62 5.43
N VAL A 208 5.82 1.06 4.41
CA VAL A 208 6.44 1.86 3.34
C VAL A 208 6.84 3.27 3.81
N GLY A 209 6.22 3.79 4.88
CA GLY A 209 6.67 4.99 5.57
C GLY A 209 8.08 4.82 6.11
N HIS A 210 8.38 3.71 6.78
CA HIS A 210 9.74 3.38 7.23
C HIS A 210 10.72 3.23 6.06
N TYR A 211 10.29 2.64 4.95
CA TYR A 211 11.09 2.56 3.72
C TYR A 211 11.46 3.96 3.20
N TYR A 212 10.48 4.86 3.07
CA TYR A 212 10.74 6.21 2.59
C TYR A 212 11.51 7.07 3.59
N TRP A 213 11.37 6.84 4.88
CA TRP A 213 12.24 7.46 5.87
C TRP A 213 13.71 7.06 5.61
N GLN A 214 13.98 5.76 5.42
CA GLN A 214 15.34 5.29 5.12
C GLN A 214 15.84 5.81 3.76
N LEU A 215 15.00 5.82 2.74
CA LEU A 215 15.38 6.25 1.40
C LEU A 215 15.58 7.77 1.27
N LEU A 216 14.74 8.58 1.90
CA LEU A 216 14.65 10.01 1.64
C LEU A 216 15.13 10.89 2.80
N VAL A 217 15.11 10.39 4.03
CA VAL A 217 15.44 11.17 5.23
C VAL A 217 16.80 10.79 5.79
N GLN A 218 17.06 9.50 5.99
CA GLN A 218 18.30 8.99 6.58
C GLN A 218 19.53 9.48 5.79
N ASN A 219 20.45 10.17 6.47
CA ASN A 219 21.64 10.78 5.89
C ASN A 219 21.40 11.87 4.80
N LYS A 220 20.15 12.31 4.59
CA LYS A 220 19.78 13.23 3.51
C LYS A 220 19.01 14.49 3.97
N ASP A 221 18.07 14.34 4.92
CA ASP A 221 17.15 15.42 5.36
C ASP A 221 16.88 15.36 6.87
N GLU A 222 17.78 14.77 7.65
CA GLU A 222 17.59 14.49 9.09
C GLU A 222 17.40 15.74 9.96
N GLU A 223 18.06 16.85 9.63
CA GLU A 223 17.91 18.09 10.39
C GLU A 223 16.48 18.64 10.29
N ALA A 224 15.92 18.67 9.08
CA ALA A 224 14.54 19.09 8.86
C ALA A 224 13.54 18.12 9.48
N TYR A 225 13.81 16.81 9.39
CA TYR A 225 13.03 15.78 10.06
C TYR A 225 13.03 15.95 11.57
N LYS A 226 14.21 16.09 12.21
CA LYS A 226 14.36 16.28 13.67
C LYS A 226 13.62 17.52 14.16
N ALA A 227 13.58 18.57 13.38
CA ALA A 227 12.86 19.80 13.71
C ALA A 227 11.33 19.60 13.80
N VAL A 228 10.78 18.64 13.09
CA VAL A 228 9.32 18.40 12.98
C VAL A 228 8.88 17.20 13.83
N PHE A 229 9.61 16.08 13.77
CA PHE A 229 9.25 14.82 14.43
C PHE A 229 10.01 14.56 15.72
N GLY A 230 11.11 15.26 15.96
CA GLY A 230 11.99 15.07 17.11
C GLY A 230 13.18 14.15 16.80
N ASP A 231 14.00 13.92 17.81
CA ASP A 231 15.22 13.12 17.67
C ASP A 231 14.90 11.62 17.63
N HIS A 232 15.39 10.94 16.59
CA HIS A 232 15.22 9.50 16.42
C HIS A 232 16.34 8.67 17.05
N GLU A 233 17.37 9.33 17.58
CA GLU A 233 18.51 8.67 18.23
C GLU A 233 18.38 8.68 19.74
N ASN A 234 17.60 9.62 20.32
CA ASN A 234 17.45 9.76 21.75
C ASN A 234 16.00 10.14 22.16
N PRO A 235 15.27 9.22 22.84
CA PRO A 235 15.68 7.88 23.23
C PRO A 235 15.90 6.96 22.04
N THR A 236 16.66 5.89 22.20
CA THR A 236 16.76 4.83 21.20
C THR A 236 15.41 4.16 20.97
N TYR A 237 15.21 3.54 19.82
CA TYR A 237 13.96 2.85 19.50
C TYR A 237 13.55 1.80 20.56
N SER A 238 14.52 0.99 21.04
CA SER A 238 14.27 -0.02 22.07
C SER A 238 13.84 0.60 23.41
N GLU A 239 14.51 1.66 23.85
CA GLU A 239 14.16 2.36 25.10
C GLU A 239 12.77 3.00 25.00
N ALA A 240 12.47 3.62 23.87
CA ALA A 240 11.16 4.23 23.61
C ALA A 240 10.04 3.19 23.61
N MET A 241 10.28 2.03 22.97
CA MET A 241 9.34 0.91 22.92
C MET A 241 9.06 0.35 24.33
N ASP A 242 10.10 0.11 25.13
CA ASP A 242 9.96 -0.36 26.52
C ASP A 242 9.15 0.62 27.37
N LEU A 243 9.40 1.93 27.20
CA LEU A 243 8.68 2.99 27.90
C LEU A 243 7.20 3.04 27.49
N TYR A 244 6.92 2.91 26.19
CA TYR A 244 5.56 2.92 25.66
C TYR A 244 4.73 1.74 26.17
N TYR A 245 5.26 0.51 26.11
CA TYR A 245 4.54 -0.66 26.60
C TYR A 245 4.37 -0.67 28.12
N LYS A 246 5.24 0.00 28.86
CA LYS A 246 5.12 0.15 30.32
C LYS A 246 4.14 1.23 30.74
N ASN A 247 4.11 2.37 30.05
CA ASN A 247 3.40 3.57 30.49
C ASN A 247 2.17 3.91 29.64
N GLY A 248 2.01 3.27 28.49
CA GLY A 248 1.02 3.65 27.47
C GLY A 248 1.44 4.89 26.67
N PRO A 249 0.56 5.36 25.79
CA PRO A 249 0.79 6.53 24.96
C PRO A 249 0.92 7.82 25.80
N LYS A 250 1.51 8.86 25.22
CA LYS A 250 1.57 10.18 25.84
C LYS A 250 0.16 10.71 26.13
N PRO A 251 -0.09 11.30 27.33
CA PRO A 251 -1.40 11.87 27.61
C PRO A 251 -1.73 13.02 26.64
N ASN A 252 -3.01 13.12 26.25
CA ASN A 252 -3.51 14.12 25.29
C ASN A 252 -2.76 14.10 23.93
N TRP A 253 -2.34 12.90 23.49
CA TRP A 253 -1.60 12.72 22.25
C TRP A 253 -2.30 13.33 21.03
N GLN A 254 -3.63 13.37 21.03
CA GLN A 254 -4.45 13.92 19.94
C GLN A 254 -4.11 15.38 19.59
N ASN A 255 -3.51 16.11 20.54
CA ASN A 255 -3.10 17.50 20.31
C ASN A 255 -1.85 17.63 19.43
N SER A 256 -1.05 16.57 19.27
CA SER A 256 0.26 16.66 18.61
C SER A 256 0.65 15.44 17.78
N TYR A 257 -0.12 14.37 17.82
CA TYR A 257 0.16 13.12 17.13
C TYR A 257 -1.07 12.63 16.38
N ILE A 258 -0.83 11.91 15.28
CA ILE A 258 -1.91 11.38 14.45
C ILE A 258 -2.57 10.13 15.09
N SER A 259 -1.82 9.38 15.85
CA SER A 259 -2.28 8.17 16.56
C SER A 259 -1.63 8.06 17.93
N ALA A 260 -2.19 7.20 18.81
CA ALA A 260 -1.58 6.84 20.08
C ALA A 260 -0.20 6.20 19.86
N TYR A 261 -0.07 5.32 18.86
CA TYR A 261 1.17 4.62 18.56
C TYR A 261 2.28 5.57 18.05
N ALA A 262 1.95 6.63 17.33
CA ALA A 262 2.88 7.68 16.93
C ALA A 262 3.67 8.30 18.13
N THR A 263 3.14 8.20 19.35
CA THR A 263 3.83 8.70 20.55
C THR A 263 4.99 7.83 21.02
N MET A 264 5.12 6.62 20.47
CA MET A 264 6.13 5.66 20.89
C MET A 264 7.53 6.15 20.55
N HIS A 265 7.77 6.54 19.30
CA HIS A 265 9.06 7.00 18.80
C HIS A 265 8.87 7.95 17.62
N SER A 266 9.80 8.87 17.35
CA SER A 266 9.72 9.79 16.22
C SER A 266 9.70 9.07 14.86
N TRP A 267 10.30 7.91 14.77
CA TRP A 267 10.30 7.06 13.57
C TRP A 267 8.92 6.44 13.30
N GLU A 268 8.20 6.04 14.34
CA GLU A 268 6.79 5.60 14.25
C GLU A 268 5.86 6.78 13.94
N ASP A 269 6.12 7.94 14.54
CA ASP A 269 5.37 9.16 14.26
C ASP A 269 5.45 9.54 12.76
N PHE A 270 6.62 9.38 12.17
CA PHE A 270 6.79 9.57 10.73
C PHE A 270 5.99 8.52 9.94
N ALA A 271 6.12 7.24 10.27
CA ALA A 271 5.43 6.16 9.55
C ALA A 271 3.89 6.25 9.64
N GLU A 272 3.35 6.56 10.82
CA GLU A 272 1.93 6.81 11.06
C GLU A 272 1.42 8.04 10.27
N THR A 273 2.19 9.14 10.30
CA THR A 273 1.86 10.35 9.54
C THR A 273 1.97 10.12 8.03
N TRP A 274 2.98 9.36 7.58
CA TRP A 274 3.11 8.93 6.18
C TRP A 274 1.92 8.09 5.74
N GLY A 275 1.53 7.09 6.54
CA GLY A 275 0.35 6.26 6.27
C GLY A 275 -0.92 7.09 6.11
N THR A 276 -1.15 8.05 7.02
CA THR A 276 -2.28 8.98 6.95
C THR A 276 -2.23 9.88 5.71
N TYR A 277 -1.04 10.39 5.34
CA TYR A 277 -0.87 11.15 4.11
C TYR A 277 -1.23 10.31 2.88
N MET A 278 -0.77 9.07 2.81
CA MET A 278 -1.09 8.14 1.72
C MET A 278 -2.59 7.79 1.68
N ASP A 279 -3.24 7.65 2.84
CA ASP A 279 -4.70 7.47 2.94
C ASP A 279 -5.43 8.67 2.35
N MET A 280 -5.05 9.88 2.75
CA MET A 280 -5.63 11.13 2.25
C MET A 280 -5.49 11.23 0.72
N MET A 281 -4.29 10.98 0.19
CA MET A 281 -4.03 11.03 -1.26
C MET A 281 -4.88 10.02 -2.02
N ALA A 282 -4.96 8.77 -1.54
CA ALA A 282 -5.77 7.73 -2.17
C ALA A 282 -7.28 8.04 -2.15
N VAL A 283 -7.76 8.64 -1.05
CA VAL A 283 -9.17 9.04 -0.91
C VAL A 283 -9.49 10.20 -1.86
N LEU A 284 -8.62 11.22 -1.92
CA LEU A 284 -8.80 12.37 -2.81
C LEU A 284 -8.77 11.94 -4.29
N ASP A 285 -7.77 11.13 -4.71
CA ASP A 285 -7.71 10.55 -6.06
C ASP A 285 -9.00 9.79 -6.42
N THR A 286 -9.46 8.96 -5.49
CA THR A 286 -10.68 8.18 -5.72
C THR A 286 -11.92 9.07 -5.85
N ALA A 287 -12.05 10.06 -4.98
CA ALA A 287 -13.20 10.95 -4.95
C ALA A 287 -13.28 11.83 -6.21
N ASP A 288 -12.14 12.33 -6.68
CA ASP A 288 -12.05 13.09 -7.92
C ASP A 288 -12.45 12.23 -9.13
N ASN A 289 -11.87 11.04 -9.27
CA ASN A 289 -12.18 10.10 -10.35
C ASN A 289 -13.62 9.54 -10.32
N HIS A 290 -14.38 9.79 -9.25
CA HIS A 290 -15.79 9.38 -9.09
C HIS A 290 -16.76 10.57 -8.98
N ASP A 291 -16.34 11.77 -9.36
CA ASP A 291 -17.16 12.99 -9.36
C ASP A 291 -17.73 13.36 -7.97
N LEU A 292 -17.07 12.96 -6.87
CA LEU A 292 -17.46 13.32 -5.50
C LEU A 292 -16.89 14.67 -5.06
N LEU A 293 -15.79 15.08 -5.68
CA LEU A 293 -15.14 16.39 -5.56
C LEU A 293 -14.37 16.67 -6.86
N GLU A 294 -13.88 17.89 -7.02
CA GLU A 294 -13.01 18.28 -8.13
C GLU A 294 -11.68 18.78 -7.55
N LEU A 295 -10.57 18.21 -7.99
CA LEU A 295 -9.24 18.67 -7.61
C LEU A 295 -8.78 19.81 -8.54
N PRO A 296 -7.97 20.76 -8.05
CA PRO A 296 -7.52 21.89 -8.85
C PRO A 296 -6.44 21.52 -9.88
N SER A 297 -5.87 20.33 -9.79
CA SER A 297 -4.85 19.80 -10.70
C SER A 297 -5.05 18.29 -10.88
N ASP A 298 -4.81 17.81 -12.10
CA ASP A 298 -4.74 16.36 -12.38
C ASP A 298 -3.57 15.68 -11.66
N ASP A 299 -2.53 16.46 -11.28
CA ASP A 299 -1.41 16.01 -10.47
C ASP A 299 -1.67 16.32 -8.98
N LEU A 300 -1.92 15.28 -8.20
CA LEU A 300 -2.18 15.39 -6.76
C LEU A 300 -1.07 16.10 -6.00
N VAL A 301 0.19 15.87 -6.38
CA VAL A 301 1.37 16.42 -5.67
C VAL A 301 1.62 17.89 -5.99
N ASP A 302 1.10 18.41 -7.11
CA ASP A 302 1.19 19.82 -7.47
C ASP A 302 0.16 20.70 -6.74
N THR A 303 -0.90 20.07 -6.19
CA THR A 303 -1.89 20.78 -5.39
C THR A 303 -1.29 21.19 -4.03
N GLN A 304 -1.54 22.40 -3.58
CA GLN A 304 -1.10 22.85 -2.26
C GLN A 304 -1.76 22.03 -1.14
N LEU A 305 -0.99 21.67 -0.12
CA LEU A 305 -1.48 20.81 0.98
C LEU A 305 -2.74 21.42 1.66
N GLU A 306 -2.78 22.72 1.86
CA GLU A 306 -3.89 23.43 2.51
C GLU A 306 -5.20 23.28 1.73
N GLU A 307 -5.12 23.30 0.40
CA GLU A 307 -6.27 23.03 -0.48
C GLU A 307 -6.73 21.56 -0.35
N MET A 308 -5.76 20.62 -0.37
CA MET A 308 -6.06 19.20 -0.20
C MET A 308 -6.70 18.90 1.16
N LEU A 309 -6.18 19.48 2.24
CA LEU A 309 -6.76 19.34 3.58
C LEU A 309 -8.19 19.89 3.65
N THR A 310 -8.46 21.01 2.99
CA THR A 310 -9.79 21.60 2.93
C THR A 310 -10.77 20.66 2.22
N ARG A 311 -10.39 20.14 1.04
CA ARG A 311 -11.24 19.21 0.28
C ARG A 311 -11.42 17.87 0.96
N TYR A 312 -10.36 17.38 1.62
CA TYR A 312 -10.41 16.15 2.40
C TYR A 312 -11.37 16.28 3.59
N ALA A 313 -11.33 17.40 4.34
CA ALA A 313 -12.21 17.64 5.45
C ALA A 313 -13.70 17.71 5.02
N ASP A 314 -14.01 18.40 3.91
CA ASP A 314 -15.35 18.47 3.34
C ASP A 314 -15.87 17.09 2.90
N LEU A 315 -15.02 16.30 2.26
CA LEU A 315 -15.35 14.93 1.87
C LEU A 315 -15.53 14.02 3.09
N SER A 316 -14.63 14.11 4.07
CA SER A 316 -14.68 13.31 5.30
C SER A 316 -15.97 13.52 6.06
N LEU A 317 -16.41 14.78 6.20
CA LEU A 317 -17.69 15.10 6.83
C LEU A 317 -18.85 14.41 6.12
N LYS A 318 -18.91 14.47 4.79
CA LYS A 318 -19.98 13.85 3.99
C LYS A 318 -19.98 12.31 4.12
N VAL A 319 -18.81 11.69 4.03
CA VAL A 319 -18.67 10.23 4.14
C VAL A 319 -19.02 9.76 5.55
N ASN A 320 -18.57 10.47 6.58
CA ASN A 320 -18.88 10.13 7.97
C ASN A 320 -20.37 10.29 8.27
N GLU A 321 -21.05 11.32 7.76
CA GLU A 321 -22.51 11.45 7.91
C GLU A 321 -23.29 10.30 7.26
N VAL A 322 -22.81 9.78 6.12
CA VAL A 322 -23.40 8.56 5.52
C VAL A 322 -23.16 7.35 6.44
N ASN A 323 -21.95 7.17 6.98
CA ASN A 323 -21.66 6.09 7.92
C ASN A 323 -22.51 6.20 9.20
N ARG A 324 -22.62 7.40 9.80
CA ARG A 324 -23.45 7.66 10.98
C ARG A 324 -24.92 7.32 10.72
N SER A 325 -25.42 7.61 9.51
CA SER A 325 -26.77 7.25 9.09
C SER A 325 -27.01 5.73 9.01
N LEU A 326 -25.94 4.94 8.81
CA LEU A 326 -25.96 3.47 8.83
C LEU A 326 -25.66 2.89 10.22
N GLY A 327 -25.39 3.71 11.23
CA GLY A 327 -24.98 3.27 12.56
C GLY A 327 -23.54 2.78 12.64
N LEU A 328 -22.70 3.17 11.69
CA LEU A 328 -21.28 2.84 11.64
C LEU A 328 -20.42 3.97 12.23
N PRO A 329 -19.19 3.65 12.72
CA PRO A 329 -18.26 4.67 13.19
C PRO A 329 -17.76 5.55 12.03
N ASP A 330 -17.21 6.71 12.38
CA ASP A 330 -16.56 7.59 11.42
C ASP A 330 -15.43 6.86 10.69
N LEU A 331 -15.37 7.01 9.38
CA LEU A 331 -14.41 6.33 8.52
C LEU A 331 -13.11 7.14 8.35
N LEU A 332 -13.24 8.47 8.26
CA LEU A 332 -12.13 9.36 7.94
C LEU A 332 -11.97 10.43 9.05
N PRO A 333 -10.75 10.85 9.39
CA PRO A 333 -10.55 12.00 10.26
C PRO A 333 -11.05 13.27 9.56
N GLU A 334 -11.88 14.07 10.27
CA GLU A 334 -12.43 15.31 9.74
C GLU A 334 -11.48 16.51 9.89
N THR A 335 -10.62 16.46 10.92
CA THR A 335 -9.69 17.54 11.25
C THR A 335 -8.37 17.00 11.76
N PHE A 336 -7.30 17.77 11.53
CA PHE A 336 -5.98 17.54 12.11
C PHE A 336 -5.57 18.71 12.99
N SER A 337 -4.85 18.44 14.07
CA SER A 337 -4.24 19.50 14.90
C SER A 337 -3.08 20.17 14.14
N GLU A 338 -2.77 21.43 14.47
CA GLU A 338 -1.70 22.16 13.79
C GLU A 338 -0.34 21.43 13.81
N PRO A 339 0.11 20.80 14.92
CA PRO A 339 1.34 20.00 14.88
C PRO A 339 1.29 18.81 13.91
N VAL A 340 0.13 18.19 13.72
CA VAL A 340 -0.06 17.12 12.72
C VAL A 340 -0.01 17.69 11.30
N ILE A 341 -0.63 18.85 11.07
CA ILE A 341 -0.57 19.54 9.76
C ILE A 341 0.87 19.89 9.40
N GLU A 342 1.69 20.33 10.34
CA GLU A 342 3.13 20.60 10.11
C GLU A 342 3.88 19.33 9.66
N LYS A 343 3.57 18.18 10.27
CA LYS A 343 4.14 16.88 9.89
C LYS A 343 3.70 16.45 8.48
N LEU A 344 2.40 16.59 8.17
CA LEU A 344 1.86 16.34 6.82
C LEU A 344 2.52 17.26 5.78
N ARG A 345 2.76 18.55 6.14
CA ARG A 345 3.43 19.52 5.27
C ARG A 345 4.89 19.15 5.02
N TYR A 346 5.58 18.62 6.02
CA TYR A 346 6.93 18.09 5.83
C TYR A 346 6.92 16.92 4.83
N ILE A 347 6.03 15.94 5.01
CA ILE A 347 5.90 14.78 4.11
C ILE A 347 5.57 15.23 2.68
N HIS A 348 4.62 16.13 2.51
CA HIS A 348 4.23 16.67 1.21
C HIS A 348 5.41 17.30 0.48
N ARG A 349 6.19 18.16 1.15
CA ARG A 349 7.41 18.77 0.59
C ARG A 349 8.49 17.74 0.27
N LEU A 350 8.65 16.72 1.13
CA LEU A 350 9.60 15.62 0.91
C LEU A 350 9.26 14.87 -0.38
N ILE A 351 7.99 14.57 -0.62
CA ILE A 351 7.51 13.93 -1.84
C ILE A 351 7.73 14.84 -3.05
N GLN A 352 7.29 16.09 -3.00
CA GLN A 352 7.50 17.07 -4.10
C GLN A 352 8.95 17.19 -4.52
N LYS A 353 9.89 17.17 -3.55
CA LYS A 353 11.34 17.29 -3.79
C LYS A 353 11.93 16.06 -4.47
N ASN A 354 11.41 14.87 -4.19
CA ASN A 354 12.04 13.59 -4.54
C ASN A 354 11.28 12.79 -5.60
N ARG A 355 10.09 13.22 -6.03
CA ARG A 355 9.32 12.52 -7.07
C ARG A 355 10.03 12.53 -8.42
N LYS A 356 9.83 11.48 -9.20
CA LYS A 356 10.19 11.46 -10.62
C LYS A 356 9.34 12.53 -11.32
N LYS A 357 9.97 13.46 -12.00
CA LYS A 357 9.26 14.40 -12.91
C LYS A 357 9.15 13.67 -14.26
N GLU A 358 7.93 13.60 -14.79
CA GLU A 358 7.71 13.14 -16.16
C GLU A 358 8.45 14.01 -17.17
#